data_06658ded5493b3b0442b284cfce87bf8
#
_entry.id   06658ded5493b3b0442b284cfce87bf8
#
_cell.length_a   1.000
_cell.length_b   1.000
_cell.length_c   1.000
_cell.angle_alpha   90.00
_cell.angle_beta   90.00
_cell.angle_gamma   90.00
#
_symmetry.space_group_name_H-M   'P 1'
#
loop_
_entity.id
_entity.type
_entity.pdbx_description
1 polymer ?
#
loop_
_entity_poly.entity_id
_entity_poly.type
_entity_poly.pdbx_seq_one_letter_code
_entity_poly.pdbx_strand_id
1 'polypeptide(L)'
;MSGVLKIGTRGSRLALWQAEWVKAALARHGIAAEIVVIKTQGDTEVDRPLHELPGKGFFTKGIEDALLDGRIDMAVHSLKDLPTTLPDGLTLGAVPERADARDVLVAKQSGVASLAALAPGARLGTSSLRRVAQVRHLRADLEILPLRGNVPTRVQKVKQGSDLDAALLAFAGLARLELTDAIALKLDPLEVMPAPGQGALGVEIRAGDQAAAAAARPLDHPESARQVTAERCLLAALGGGCQAPVAAWVGVRDAGSGMRLWGRVTAPDGSVQLTASADIEDPVVAGVAVADLLRAQGALELLAR
;
A
#
# COMPACT_ATOMS: atom_id res chain seq x y z
N MET A 1 19.73 26.07 5.42
CA MET A 1 19.98 25.49 4.07
C MET A 1 19.62 26.56 3.05
N SER A 2 20.55 26.90 2.14
CA SER A 2 20.33 27.94 1.10
C SER A 2 19.87 27.33 -0.25
N GLY A 3 19.52 26.07 -0.29
CA GLY A 3 19.15 25.37 -1.52
C GLY A 3 17.69 24.89 -1.53
N VAL A 4 17.12 24.73 -2.73
CA VAL A 4 15.81 24.12 -2.98
C VAL A 4 15.97 22.61 -2.86
N LEU A 5 15.19 21.94 -2.03
CA LEU A 5 15.22 20.47 -1.88
C LEU A 5 14.64 19.78 -3.12
N LYS A 6 15.24 18.70 -3.55
CA LYS A 6 14.79 17.88 -4.67
C LYS A 6 13.99 16.67 -4.19
N ILE A 7 12.71 16.62 -4.56
CA ILE A 7 11.80 15.53 -4.24
C ILE A 7 11.69 14.62 -5.46
N GLY A 8 12.22 13.40 -5.35
CA GLY A 8 12.09 12.36 -6.37
C GLY A 8 10.73 11.65 -6.31
N THR A 9 10.14 11.39 -7.47
CA THR A 9 8.89 10.64 -7.59
C THR A 9 8.75 10.04 -8.99
N ARG A 10 7.79 9.10 -9.15
CA ARG A 10 7.40 8.56 -10.45
C ARG A 10 6.53 9.54 -11.24
N GLY A 11 6.43 9.32 -12.55
CA GLY A 11 5.62 10.17 -13.45
C GLY A 11 4.12 9.86 -13.46
N SER A 12 3.61 8.89 -12.69
CA SER A 12 2.16 8.60 -12.66
C SER A 12 1.37 9.72 -11.96
N ARG A 13 0.12 9.96 -12.39
CA ARG A 13 -0.76 10.99 -11.77
C ARG A 13 -0.81 10.89 -10.26
N LEU A 14 -0.91 9.67 -9.72
CA LEU A 14 -0.97 9.46 -8.27
C LEU A 14 0.37 9.79 -7.60
N ALA A 15 1.49 9.39 -8.20
CA ALA A 15 2.82 9.67 -7.65
C ALA A 15 3.13 11.18 -7.67
N LEU A 16 2.78 11.87 -8.74
CA LEU A 16 2.90 13.34 -8.84
C LEU A 16 2.04 14.03 -7.79
N TRP A 17 0.79 13.62 -7.61
CA TRP A 17 -0.07 14.15 -6.55
C TRP A 17 0.56 14.00 -5.16
N GLN A 18 1.15 12.83 -4.88
CA GLN A 18 1.81 12.55 -3.60
C GLN A 18 3.03 13.45 -3.38
N ALA A 19 3.84 13.66 -4.40
CA ALA A 19 5.01 14.55 -4.34
C ALA A 19 4.60 16.02 -4.20
N GLU A 20 3.57 16.48 -4.92
CA GLU A 20 3.05 17.85 -4.77
C GLU A 20 2.45 18.07 -3.39
N TRP A 21 1.78 17.08 -2.81
CA TRP A 21 1.28 17.15 -1.44
C TRP A 21 2.43 17.34 -0.43
N VAL A 22 3.51 16.55 -0.56
CA VAL A 22 4.71 16.68 0.30
C VAL A 22 5.38 18.03 0.11
N LYS A 23 5.56 18.47 -1.14
CA LYS A 23 6.11 19.79 -1.47
C LYS A 23 5.30 20.93 -0.83
N ALA A 24 3.98 20.88 -0.95
CA ALA A 24 3.09 21.86 -0.34
C ALA A 24 3.16 21.81 1.21
N ALA A 25 3.32 20.62 1.80
CA ALA A 25 3.50 20.47 3.23
C ALA A 25 4.83 21.06 3.70
N LEU A 26 5.94 20.82 3.01
CA LEU A 26 7.25 21.45 3.26
C LEU A 26 7.18 22.99 3.17
N ALA A 27 6.50 23.50 2.16
CA ALA A 27 6.34 24.95 1.97
C ALA A 27 5.64 25.64 3.17
N ARG A 28 4.68 24.97 3.84
CA ARG A 28 4.06 25.47 5.08
C ARG A 28 5.05 25.62 6.24
N HIS A 29 6.18 24.92 6.18
CA HIS A 29 7.29 25.03 7.13
C HIS A 29 8.44 25.91 6.61
N GLY A 30 8.21 26.68 5.55
CA GLY A 30 9.23 27.57 4.97
C GLY A 30 10.33 26.85 4.21
N ILE A 31 10.14 25.59 3.83
CA ILE A 31 11.12 24.78 3.13
C ILE A 31 10.75 24.72 1.65
N ALA A 32 11.62 25.32 0.80
CA ALA A 32 11.44 25.28 -0.65
C ALA A 32 11.86 23.93 -1.23
N ALA A 33 11.02 23.37 -2.12
CA ALA A 33 11.29 22.10 -2.78
C ALA A 33 10.85 22.11 -4.25
N GLU A 34 11.56 21.34 -5.08
CA GLU A 34 11.19 21.06 -6.47
C GLU A 34 10.99 19.57 -6.70
N ILE A 35 10.18 19.22 -7.69
CA ILE A 35 9.89 17.81 -8.01
C ILE A 35 10.77 17.35 -9.16
N VAL A 36 11.43 16.21 -8.98
CA VAL A 36 12.22 15.51 -9.98
C VAL A 36 11.54 14.21 -10.36
N VAL A 37 11.04 14.12 -11.58
CA VAL A 37 10.39 12.92 -12.09
C VAL A 37 11.44 11.91 -12.54
N ILE A 38 11.38 10.70 -11.98
CA ILE A 38 12.29 9.60 -12.27
C ILE A 38 11.49 8.45 -12.89
N LYS A 39 11.92 8.00 -14.07
CA LYS A 39 11.35 6.82 -14.71
C LYS A 39 11.85 5.55 -14.00
N THR A 40 10.93 4.66 -13.69
CA THR A 40 11.25 3.36 -13.08
C THR A 40 10.98 2.22 -14.07
N GLN A 41 11.56 1.05 -13.82
CA GLN A 41 11.35 -0.14 -14.64
C GLN A 41 9.86 -0.53 -14.71
N GLY A 42 9.13 -0.41 -13.60
CA GLY A 42 7.70 -0.70 -13.56
C GLY A 42 6.82 0.30 -14.35
N ASP A 43 7.37 1.45 -14.77
CA ASP A 43 6.67 2.40 -15.65
C ASP A 43 6.85 2.05 -17.13
N THR A 44 7.90 1.31 -17.48
CA THR A 44 8.23 0.91 -18.87
C THR A 44 7.67 -0.45 -19.24
N GLU A 45 7.59 -1.40 -18.28
CA GLU A 45 7.11 -2.76 -18.51
C GLU A 45 5.62 -2.90 -18.14
N VAL A 46 4.73 -2.43 -19.03
CA VAL A 46 3.27 -2.39 -18.77
C VAL A 46 2.57 -3.71 -19.11
N ASP A 47 3.15 -4.53 -20.00
CA ASP A 47 2.47 -5.71 -20.60
C ASP A 47 2.69 -7.02 -19.82
N ARG A 48 3.76 -7.12 -19.02
CA ARG A 48 4.07 -8.33 -18.25
C ARG A 48 3.50 -8.29 -16.84
N PRO A 49 2.93 -9.40 -16.33
CA PRO A 49 2.49 -9.49 -14.92
C PRO A 49 3.64 -9.16 -13.96
N LEU A 50 3.35 -8.39 -12.88
CA LEU A 50 4.39 -7.97 -11.91
C LEU A 50 5.11 -9.15 -11.24
N HIS A 51 4.43 -10.28 -11.04
CA HIS A 51 5.00 -11.48 -10.43
C HIS A 51 5.94 -12.26 -11.36
N GLU A 52 5.94 -11.97 -12.66
CA GLU A 52 6.84 -12.56 -13.65
C GLU A 52 8.10 -11.73 -13.89
N LEU A 53 8.14 -10.50 -13.35
CA LEU A 53 9.31 -9.64 -13.50
C LEU A 53 10.41 -10.09 -12.53
N PRO A 54 11.66 -10.30 -12.98
CA PRO A 54 12.76 -10.70 -12.11
C PRO A 54 13.23 -9.54 -11.26
N GLY A 55 13.31 -9.73 -9.95
CA GLY A 55 13.86 -8.75 -9.00
C GLY A 55 12.84 -8.17 -8.01
N LYS A 56 13.31 -7.28 -7.14
CA LYS A 56 12.51 -6.51 -6.17
C LYS A 56 12.65 -5.01 -6.49
N GLY A 57 11.69 -4.19 -6.08
CA GLY A 57 11.82 -2.74 -6.20
C GLY A 57 11.55 -2.16 -7.60
N PHE A 58 10.72 -2.80 -8.45
CA PHE A 58 10.39 -2.30 -9.80
C PHE A 58 9.95 -0.84 -9.86
N PHE A 59 9.35 -0.34 -8.79
CA PHE A 59 8.83 1.01 -8.69
C PHE A 59 9.68 1.93 -7.81
N THR A 60 10.71 1.39 -7.12
CA THR A 60 11.49 2.16 -6.15
C THR A 60 12.97 2.26 -6.51
N LYS A 61 13.57 1.21 -7.10
CA LYS A 61 15.02 1.13 -7.34
C LYS A 61 15.62 2.35 -8.04
N GLY A 62 15.02 2.82 -9.13
CA GLY A 62 15.55 3.99 -9.84
C GLY A 62 15.50 5.29 -9.02
N ILE A 63 14.57 5.38 -8.06
CA ILE A 63 14.43 6.51 -7.15
C ILE A 63 15.43 6.36 -5.99
N GLU A 64 15.56 5.14 -5.43
CA GLU A 64 16.54 4.79 -4.42
C GLU A 64 17.98 5.04 -4.92
N ASP A 65 18.29 4.63 -6.16
CA ASP A 65 19.59 4.94 -6.81
C ASP A 65 19.80 6.47 -6.91
N ALA A 66 18.76 7.24 -7.24
CA ALA A 66 18.86 8.70 -7.32
C ALA A 66 19.06 9.37 -5.95
N LEU A 67 18.52 8.79 -4.87
CA LEU A 67 18.80 9.23 -3.50
C LEU A 67 20.26 8.96 -3.13
N LEU A 68 20.75 7.73 -3.36
CA LEU A 68 22.13 7.33 -3.04
C LEU A 68 23.15 8.15 -3.82
N ASP A 69 22.90 8.44 -5.10
CA ASP A 69 23.73 9.26 -5.97
C ASP A 69 23.69 10.78 -5.63
N GLY A 70 22.82 11.21 -4.72
CA GLY A 70 22.63 12.62 -4.37
C GLY A 70 21.96 13.46 -5.46
N ARG A 71 21.30 12.85 -6.45
CA ARG A 71 20.53 13.55 -7.48
C ARG A 71 19.22 14.14 -6.96
N ILE A 72 18.69 13.55 -5.88
CA ILE A 72 17.55 14.01 -5.12
C ILE A 72 17.85 13.96 -3.61
N ASP A 73 17.08 14.69 -2.82
CA ASP A 73 17.26 14.77 -1.36
C ASP A 73 16.23 13.97 -0.60
N MET A 74 15.04 13.83 -1.17
CA MET A 74 13.93 13.04 -0.63
C MET A 74 13.25 12.27 -1.76
N ALA A 75 12.64 11.13 -1.43
CA ALA A 75 11.77 10.39 -2.33
C ALA A 75 10.39 10.20 -1.69
N VAL A 76 9.33 10.29 -2.50
CA VAL A 76 7.95 10.11 -2.03
C VAL A 76 7.34 8.87 -2.66
N HIS A 77 6.86 7.98 -1.80
CA HIS A 77 6.29 6.69 -2.19
C HIS A 77 4.92 6.44 -1.55
N SER A 78 4.09 5.64 -2.21
CA SER A 78 3.06 4.90 -1.50
C SER A 78 3.76 3.85 -0.61
N LEU A 79 3.60 3.92 0.70
CA LEU A 79 4.42 3.12 1.64
C LEU A 79 4.26 1.60 1.45
N LYS A 80 3.10 1.13 1.02
CA LYS A 80 2.86 -0.28 0.69
C LYS A 80 3.71 -0.83 -0.47
N ASP A 81 4.25 0.05 -1.31
CA ASP A 81 5.06 -0.31 -2.46
C ASP A 81 6.57 -0.31 -2.12
N LEU A 82 6.96 0.26 -0.96
CA LEU A 82 8.32 0.18 -0.43
C LEU A 82 8.59 -1.18 0.21
N PRO A 83 9.76 -1.79 -0.04
CA PRO A 83 10.17 -3.00 0.66
C PRO A 83 10.24 -2.76 2.17
N THR A 84 10.04 -3.82 2.96
CA THR A 84 10.11 -3.74 4.42
C THR A 84 11.53 -3.47 4.93
N THR A 85 12.54 -3.95 4.20
CA THR A 85 13.96 -3.62 4.39
C THR A 85 14.38 -2.69 3.26
N LEU A 86 14.78 -1.49 3.62
CA LEU A 86 15.30 -0.52 2.65
C LEU A 86 16.76 -0.86 2.28
N PRO A 87 17.24 -0.41 1.11
CA PRO A 87 18.65 -0.52 0.77
C PRO A 87 19.55 0.15 1.82
N ASP A 88 20.77 -0.38 1.98
CA ASP A 88 21.78 0.22 2.84
C ASP A 88 22.02 1.67 2.44
N GLY A 89 22.11 2.54 3.43
CA GLY A 89 22.28 3.99 3.22
C GLY A 89 20.95 4.76 3.04
N LEU A 90 19.81 4.11 3.06
CA LEU A 90 18.49 4.77 3.01
C LEU A 90 17.66 4.50 4.28
N THR A 91 16.76 5.43 4.58
CA THR A 91 15.84 5.33 5.73
C THR A 91 14.54 6.10 5.45
N LEU A 92 13.48 5.76 6.18
CA LEU A 92 12.29 6.61 6.24
C LEU A 92 12.56 7.82 7.11
N GLY A 93 12.46 9.00 6.52
CA GLY A 93 12.57 10.29 7.22
C GLY A 93 11.27 10.76 7.84
N ALA A 94 10.12 10.38 7.24
CA ALA A 94 8.80 10.69 7.78
C ALA A 94 7.71 9.76 7.21
N VAL A 95 6.67 9.56 8.00
CA VAL A 95 5.38 8.98 7.57
C VAL A 95 4.31 10.04 7.85
N PRO A 96 3.83 10.77 6.85
CA PRO A 96 2.74 11.73 7.02
C PRO A 96 1.44 11.07 7.48
N GLU A 97 0.48 11.92 7.88
CA GLU A 97 -0.84 11.46 8.29
C GLU A 97 -1.44 10.50 7.24
N ARG A 98 -1.86 9.33 7.71
CA ARG A 98 -2.32 8.23 6.86
C ARG A 98 -3.74 8.49 6.37
N ALA A 99 -3.95 8.37 5.08
CA ALA A 99 -5.30 8.30 4.53
C ALA A 99 -5.99 6.96 4.88
N ASP A 100 -7.31 6.90 4.71
CA ASP A 100 -8.10 5.69 4.89
C ASP A 100 -7.46 4.48 4.16
N ALA A 101 -7.12 3.45 4.93
CA ALA A 101 -6.40 2.27 4.44
C ALA A 101 -7.29 1.27 3.69
N ARG A 102 -8.63 1.42 3.75
CA ARG A 102 -9.57 0.45 3.22
C ARG A 102 -9.43 0.22 1.72
N ASP A 103 -9.77 -0.99 1.33
CA ASP A 103 -10.09 -1.31 -0.05
C ASP A 103 -11.52 -0.86 -0.37
N VAL A 104 -11.76 -0.59 -1.64
CA VAL A 104 -13.08 -0.19 -2.15
C VAL A 104 -13.43 -0.97 -3.38
N LEU A 105 -14.73 -1.19 -3.57
CA LEU A 105 -15.29 -1.74 -4.79
C LEU A 105 -15.68 -0.60 -5.72
N VAL A 106 -15.14 -0.61 -6.92
CA VAL A 106 -15.67 0.13 -8.07
C VAL A 106 -16.49 -0.85 -8.88
N ALA A 107 -17.76 -0.59 -9.11
CA ALA A 107 -18.66 -1.49 -9.83
C ALA A 107 -19.39 -0.75 -10.96
N LYS A 108 -19.79 -1.48 -12.01
CA LYS A 108 -20.69 -0.94 -13.05
C LYS A 108 -22.06 -0.65 -12.46
N GLN A 109 -22.60 -1.62 -11.73
CA GLN A 109 -23.89 -1.51 -11.08
C GLN A 109 -23.81 -0.52 -9.91
N SER A 110 -24.78 0.35 -9.80
CA SER A 110 -25.00 1.20 -8.63
C SER A 110 -25.68 0.42 -7.50
N GLY A 111 -25.51 0.90 -6.25
CA GLY A 111 -26.21 0.33 -5.09
C GLY A 111 -25.69 -1.03 -4.60
N VAL A 112 -24.47 -1.42 -4.97
CA VAL A 112 -23.82 -2.63 -4.42
C VAL A 112 -23.49 -2.40 -2.94
N ALA A 113 -24.22 -3.05 -2.05
CA ALA A 113 -24.11 -2.86 -0.61
C ALA A 113 -23.10 -3.79 0.08
N SER A 114 -22.63 -4.85 -0.59
CA SER A 114 -21.65 -5.81 -0.07
C SER A 114 -21.00 -6.58 -1.22
N LEU A 115 -19.88 -7.27 -0.96
CA LEU A 115 -19.32 -8.23 -1.93
C LEU A 115 -20.30 -9.37 -2.23
N ALA A 116 -21.12 -9.75 -1.26
CA ALA A 116 -22.13 -10.78 -1.43
C ALA A 116 -23.26 -10.37 -2.42
N ALA A 117 -23.45 -9.06 -2.64
CA ALA A 117 -24.46 -8.56 -3.59
C ALA A 117 -24.01 -8.61 -5.06
N LEU A 118 -22.74 -8.93 -5.34
CA LEU A 118 -22.30 -9.20 -6.71
C LEU A 118 -22.95 -10.49 -7.24
N ALA A 119 -23.37 -10.46 -8.50
CA ALA A 119 -23.97 -11.64 -9.14
C ALA A 119 -23.00 -12.84 -9.13
N PRO A 120 -23.51 -14.08 -9.02
CA PRO A 120 -22.67 -15.27 -9.22
C PRO A 120 -21.94 -15.22 -10.56
N GLY A 121 -20.66 -15.58 -10.58
CA GLY A 121 -19.81 -15.50 -11.77
C GLY A 121 -19.43 -14.09 -12.22
N ALA A 122 -19.73 -13.04 -11.42
CA ALA A 122 -19.33 -11.66 -11.78
C ALA A 122 -17.81 -11.54 -11.90
N ARG A 123 -17.37 -10.78 -12.91
CA ARG A 123 -15.96 -10.60 -13.26
C ARG A 123 -15.34 -9.47 -12.45
N LEU A 124 -14.48 -9.83 -11.50
CA LEU A 124 -13.83 -8.90 -10.57
C LEU A 124 -12.37 -8.64 -10.97
N GLY A 125 -12.04 -7.40 -11.29
CA GLY A 125 -10.70 -6.98 -11.69
C GLY A 125 -9.78 -6.73 -10.49
N THR A 126 -8.68 -7.50 -10.39
CA THR A 126 -7.55 -7.21 -9.50
C THR A 126 -6.30 -7.99 -9.91
N SER A 127 -5.10 -7.40 -9.71
CA SER A 127 -3.81 -8.09 -9.87
C SER A 127 -3.07 -8.22 -8.52
N SER A 128 -3.70 -7.90 -7.40
CA SER A 128 -3.11 -8.05 -6.08
C SER A 128 -3.36 -9.45 -5.54
N LEU A 129 -2.30 -10.25 -5.32
CA LEU A 129 -2.42 -11.62 -4.79
C LEU A 129 -3.15 -11.62 -3.45
N ARG A 130 -2.92 -10.62 -2.59
CA ARG A 130 -3.65 -10.45 -1.33
C ARG A 130 -5.17 -10.35 -1.56
N ARG A 131 -5.60 -9.53 -2.54
CA ARG A 131 -7.03 -9.37 -2.85
C ARG A 131 -7.60 -10.60 -3.51
N VAL A 132 -6.87 -11.19 -4.45
CA VAL A 132 -7.26 -12.45 -5.10
C VAL A 132 -7.56 -13.52 -4.06
N ALA A 133 -6.63 -13.78 -3.15
CA ALA A 133 -6.75 -14.80 -2.12
C ALA A 133 -7.96 -14.55 -1.19
N GLN A 134 -8.10 -13.32 -0.67
CA GLN A 134 -9.22 -12.98 0.22
C GLN A 134 -10.58 -13.03 -0.50
N VAL A 135 -10.67 -12.56 -1.74
CA VAL A 135 -11.92 -12.63 -2.50
C VAL A 135 -12.28 -14.08 -2.81
N ARG A 136 -11.34 -14.92 -3.21
CA ARG A 136 -11.60 -16.35 -3.41
C ARG A 136 -12.09 -17.05 -2.14
N HIS A 137 -11.57 -16.65 -0.98
CA HIS A 137 -12.02 -17.16 0.31
C HIS A 137 -13.48 -16.76 0.61
N LEU A 138 -13.85 -15.51 0.31
CA LEU A 138 -15.18 -14.97 0.60
C LEU A 138 -16.21 -15.36 -0.47
N ARG A 139 -15.82 -15.42 -1.74
CA ARG A 139 -16.66 -15.58 -2.92
C ARG A 139 -15.92 -16.39 -3.99
N ALA A 140 -15.84 -17.71 -3.79
CA ALA A 140 -15.19 -18.64 -4.72
C ALA A 140 -15.86 -18.72 -6.09
N ASP A 141 -17.10 -18.24 -6.20
CA ASP A 141 -17.89 -18.20 -7.42
C ASP A 141 -17.57 -17.03 -8.36
N LEU A 142 -16.80 -16.02 -7.89
CA LEU A 142 -16.44 -14.88 -8.72
C LEU A 142 -15.30 -15.22 -9.69
N GLU A 143 -15.39 -14.72 -10.91
CA GLU A 143 -14.31 -14.78 -11.89
C GLU A 143 -13.32 -13.63 -11.65
N ILE A 144 -12.11 -13.94 -11.15
CA ILE A 144 -11.11 -12.91 -10.87
C ILE A 144 -10.19 -12.73 -12.08
N LEU A 145 -10.23 -11.52 -12.65
CA LEU A 145 -9.46 -11.15 -13.83
C LEU A 145 -8.32 -10.18 -13.50
N PRO A 146 -7.16 -10.27 -14.18
CA PRO A 146 -6.06 -9.36 -13.99
C PRO A 146 -6.44 -7.93 -14.41
N LEU A 147 -6.14 -6.95 -13.56
CA LEU A 147 -6.39 -5.54 -13.82
C LEU A 147 -5.12 -4.71 -13.73
N ARG A 148 -4.63 -4.24 -14.87
CA ARG A 148 -3.44 -3.41 -15.03
C ARG A 148 -3.79 -1.98 -15.40
N GLY A 149 -2.81 -1.08 -15.22
CA GLY A 149 -2.91 0.34 -15.49
C GLY A 149 -2.88 1.19 -14.23
N ASN A 150 -2.86 2.51 -14.39
CA ASN A 150 -2.99 3.47 -13.28
C ASN A 150 -4.43 3.51 -12.73
N VAL A 151 -4.65 4.20 -11.62
CA VAL A 151 -5.97 4.26 -10.96
C VAL A 151 -7.08 4.75 -11.90
N PRO A 152 -6.94 5.88 -12.63
CA PRO A 152 -7.95 6.31 -13.60
C PRO A 152 -8.27 5.27 -14.66
N THR A 153 -7.24 4.65 -15.25
CA THR A 153 -7.40 3.59 -16.27
C THR A 153 -8.18 2.40 -15.72
N ARG A 154 -7.90 1.98 -14.48
CA ARG A 154 -8.63 0.85 -13.84
C ARG A 154 -10.10 1.19 -13.61
N VAL A 155 -10.40 2.41 -13.15
CA VAL A 155 -11.78 2.90 -13.00
C VAL A 155 -12.48 2.89 -14.35
N GLN A 156 -11.84 3.41 -15.40
CA GLN A 156 -12.39 3.46 -16.74
C GLN A 156 -12.69 2.06 -17.31
N LYS A 157 -11.79 1.09 -17.11
CA LYS A 157 -11.99 -0.30 -17.53
C LYS A 157 -13.24 -0.92 -16.91
N VAL A 158 -13.61 -0.56 -15.68
CA VAL A 158 -14.85 -1.01 -15.05
C VAL A 158 -16.04 -0.24 -15.58
N LYS A 159 -15.99 1.09 -15.58
CA LYS A 159 -17.15 1.94 -15.88
C LYS A 159 -17.54 1.93 -17.37
N GLN A 160 -16.58 1.78 -18.26
CA GLN A 160 -16.76 1.88 -19.72
C GLN A 160 -16.41 0.59 -20.47
N GLY A 161 -15.64 -0.30 -19.87
CA GLY A 161 -15.24 -1.58 -20.47
C GLY A 161 -16.35 -2.63 -20.42
N SER A 162 -16.23 -3.67 -21.24
CA SER A 162 -17.15 -4.81 -21.30
C SER A 162 -16.74 -5.99 -20.43
N ASP A 163 -15.45 -6.07 -20.04
CA ASP A 163 -14.83 -7.29 -19.51
C ASP A 163 -14.88 -7.42 -17.99
N LEU A 164 -15.21 -6.34 -17.28
CA LEU A 164 -15.27 -6.32 -15.81
C LEU A 164 -16.62 -5.81 -15.33
N ASP A 165 -17.16 -6.45 -14.32
CA ASP A 165 -18.36 -6.01 -13.61
C ASP A 165 -18.00 -5.14 -12.41
N ALA A 166 -16.85 -5.41 -11.79
CA ALA A 166 -16.32 -4.64 -10.67
C ALA A 166 -14.77 -4.72 -10.59
N ALA A 167 -14.16 -3.88 -9.75
CA ALA A 167 -12.73 -3.96 -9.41
C ALA A 167 -12.47 -3.55 -7.96
N LEU A 168 -11.44 -4.12 -7.36
CA LEU A 168 -10.94 -3.73 -6.04
C LEU A 168 -9.78 -2.75 -6.18
N LEU A 169 -9.93 -1.58 -5.58
CA LEU A 169 -8.92 -0.51 -5.54
C LEU A 169 -8.70 -0.04 -4.09
N ALA A 170 -7.58 0.65 -3.83
CA ALA A 170 -7.37 1.30 -2.55
C ALA A 170 -8.09 2.65 -2.50
N PHE A 171 -8.85 2.91 -1.44
CA PHE A 171 -9.58 4.18 -1.25
C PHE A 171 -8.67 5.39 -1.41
N ALA A 172 -7.51 5.39 -0.75
CA ALA A 172 -6.57 6.51 -0.79
C ALA A 172 -6.15 6.92 -2.22
N GLY A 173 -6.04 5.94 -3.15
CA GLY A 173 -5.70 6.23 -4.54
C GLY A 173 -6.82 6.97 -5.28
N LEU A 174 -8.08 6.61 -5.05
CA LEU A 174 -9.23 7.29 -5.65
C LEU A 174 -9.44 8.67 -5.01
N ALA A 175 -9.35 8.77 -3.69
CA ALA A 175 -9.53 10.04 -2.97
C ALA A 175 -8.50 11.09 -3.41
N ARG A 176 -7.22 10.70 -3.52
CA ARG A 176 -6.14 11.58 -3.97
C ARG A 176 -6.30 12.08 -5.42
N LEU A 177 -7.01 11.33 -6.24
CA LEU A 177 -7.28 11.67 -7.64
C LEU A 177 -8.69 12.20 -7.89
N GLU A 178 -9.45 12.48 -6.82
CA GLU A 178 -10.84 12.99 -6.89
C GLU A 178 -11.78 12.07 -7.68
N LEU A 179 -11.60 10.75 -7.52
CA LEU A 179 -12.39 9.71 -8.19
C LEU A 179 -13.32 8.96 -7.23
N THR A 180 -13.69 9.57 -6.11
CA THR A 180 -14.53 8.95 -5.07
C THR A 180 -15.94 8.62 -5.54
N ASP A 181 -16.45 9.36 -6.53
CA ASP A 181 -17.79 9.11 -7.14
C ASP A 181 -17.86 7.77 -7.88
N ALA A 182 -16.70 7.19 -8.23
CA ALA A 182 -16.63 5.86 -8.82
C ALA A 182 -16.82 4.72 -7.80
N ILE A 183 -16.73 5.01 -6.51
CA ILE A 183 -16.80 4.01 -5.43
C ILE A 183 -18.26 3.57 -5.24
N ALA A 184 -18.50 2.28 -5.40
CA ALA A 184 -19.78 1.66 -5.09
C ALA A 184 -19.88 1.26 -3.61
N LEU A 185 -18.76 0.79 -3.02
CA LEU A 185 -18.70 0.29 -1.65
C LEU A 185 -17.32 0.51 -1.05
N LYS A 186 -17.24 0.98 0.20
CA LYS A 186 -16.05 0.87 1.03
C LYS A 186 -16.11 -0.43 1.82
N LEU A 187 -15.08 -1.27 1.69
CA LEU A 187 -15.05 -2.57 2.34
C LEU A 187 -14.63 -2.45 3.81
N ASP A 188 -15.22 -3.29 4.66
CA ASP A 188 -14.76 -3.44 6.04
C ASP A 188 -13.31 -3.99 6.03
N PRO A 189 -12.37 -3.38 6.77
CA PRO A 189 -10.98 -3.84 6.80
C PRO A 189 -10.82 -5.23 7.44
N LEU A 190 -11.77 -5.73 8.20
CA LEU A 190 -11.78 -7.09 8.71
C LEU A 190 -12.41 -8.09 7.71
N GLU A 191 -13.24 -7.64 6.78
CA GLU A 191 -13.74 -8.44 5.66
C GLU A 191 -12.65 -8.60 4.59
N VAL A 192 -12.15 -7.49 4.03
CA VAL A 192 -11.03 -7.47 3.07
C VAL A 192 -9.91 -6.63 3.66
N MET A 193 -9.00 -7.32 4.35
CA MET A 193 -7.93 -6.67 5.09
C MET A 193 -6.94 -6.00 4.15
N PRO A 194 -6.56 -4.72 4.40
CA PRO A 194 -5.65 -3.94 3.56
C PRO A 194 -4.23 -4.53 3.45
N ALA A 195 -3.46 -4.03 2.50
CA ALA A 195 -2.02 -4.28 2.46
C ALA A 195 -1.31 -3.51 3.58
N PRO A 196 -0.24 -4.06 4.17
CA PRO A 196 0.59 -3.34 5.13
C PRO A 196 1.04 -1.98 4.57
N GLY A 197 0.82 -0.90 5.32
CA GLY A 197 1.14 0.46 4.90
C GLY A 197 0.20 1.06 3.84
N GLN A 198 -0.91 0.42 3.48
CA GLN A 198 -1.87 0.99 2.53
C GLN A 198 -2.46 2.29 3.07
N GLY A 199 -2.57 3.30 2.20
CA GLY A 199 -3.05 4.65 2.57
C GLY A 199 -1.95 5.60 3.05
N ALA A 200 -0.83 5.09 3.56
CA ALA A 200 0.29 5.91 4.01
C ALA A 200 1.22 6.33 2.86
N LEU A 201 1.85 7.49 3.04
CA LEU A 201 3.02 7.93 2.28
C LEU A 201 4.29 7.58 3.08
N GLY A 202 5.37 7.30 2.37
CA GLY A 202 6.72 7.24 2.93
C GLY A 202 7.57 8.32 2.31
N VAL A 203 8.21 9.13 3.13
CA VAL A 203 9.26 10.06 2.72
C VAL A 203 10.59 9.38 3.02
N GLU A 204 11.27 8.92 1.98
CA GLU A 204 12.56 8.25 2.08
C GLU A 204 13.70 9.24 1.88
N ILE A 205 14.77 9.09 2.65
CA ILE A 205 15.95 9.95 2.65
C ILE A 205 17.22 9.12 2.78
N ARG A 206 18.38 9.70 2.50
CA ARG A 206 19.66 9.08 2.85
C ARG A 206 19.80 8.98 4.36
N ALA A 207 20.26 7.83 4.84
CA ALA A 207 20.67 7.66 6.23
C ALA A 207 21.84 8.59 6.56
N GLY A 208 21.74 9.32 7.70
CA GLY A 208 22.76 10.29 8.09
C GLY A 208 22.64 11.68 7.45
N ASP A 209 21.77 11.90 6.50
CA ASP A 209 21.48 13.23 5.93
C ASP A 209 20.66 14.07 6.92
N GLN A 210 21.37 14.79 7.81
CA GLN A 210 20.78 15.62 8.86
C GLN A 210 19.86 16.71 8.29
N ALA A 211 20.19 17.21 7.11
CA ALA A 211 19.45 18.29 6.47
C ALA A 211 18.11 17.79 5.93
N ALA A 212 18.11 16.66 5.22
CA ALA A 212 16.89 16.01 4.74
C ALA A 212 16.02 15.52 5.91
N ALA A 213 16.63 14.95 6.96
CA ALA A 213 15.95 14.51 8.17
C ALA A 213 15.25 15.68 8.90
N ALA A 214 15.95 16.81 9.09
CA ALA A 214 15.36 18.00 9.70
C ALA A 214 14.19 18.55 8.87
N ALA A 215 14.28 18.51 7.55
CA ALA A 215 13.21 18.95 6.67
C ALA A 215 12.01 17.98 6.64
N ALA A 216 12.24 16.66 6.73
CA ALA A 216 11.19 15.65 6.77
C ALA A 216 10.44 15.61 8.11
N ARG A 217 11.12 15.88 9.21
CA ARG A 217 10.58 15.77 10.58
C ARG A 217 9.22 16.44 10.79
N PRO A 218 8.95 17.68 10.31
CA PRO A 218 7.64 18.31 10.47
C PRO A 218 6.50 17.59 9.73
N LEU A 219 6.81 16.69 8.81
CA LEU A 219 5.82 15.91 8.06
C LEU A 219 5.42 14.63 8.79
N ASP A 220 6.20 14.20 9.77
CA ASP A 220 5.97 12.94 10.45
C ASP A 220 4.74 12.99 11.35
N HIS A 221 3.87 11.98 11.22
CA HIS A 221 2.69 11.80 12.06
C HIS A 221 2.89 10.57 12.95
N PRO A 222 3.17 10.76 14.26
CA PRO A 222 3.60 9.66 15.14
C PRO A 222 2.62 8.50 15.20
N GLU A 223 1.30 8.77 15.19
CA GLU A 223 0.30 7.71 15.23
C GLU A 223 0.31 6.88 13.93
N SER A 224 0.36 7.54 12.76
CA SER A 224 0.47 6.86 11.47
C SER A 224 1.77 6.06 11.37
N ALA A 225 2.89 6.62 11.84
CA ALA A 225 4.18 5.94 11.88
C ALA A 225 4.12 4.67 12.75
N ARG A 226 3.50 4.73 13.93
CA ARG A 226 3.28 3.56 14.79
C ARG A 226 2.44 2.48 14.12
N GLN A 227 1.32 2.87 13.48
CA GLN A 227 0.43 1.93 12.77
C GLN A 227 1.18 1.19 11.68
N VAL A 228 1.83 1.92 10.77
CA VAL A 228 2.51 1.29 9.63
C VAL A 228 3.78 0.53 10.02
N THR A 229 4.44 0.92 11.11
CA THR A 229 5.56 0.17 11.67
C THR A 229 5.10 -1.22 12.11
N ALA A 230 4.00 -1.33 12.87
CA ALA A 230 3.46 -2.62 13.30
C ALA A 230 3.10 -3.51 12.11
N GLU A 231 2.40 -2.95 11.10
CA GLU A 231 2.00 -3.68 9.89
C GLU A 231 3.21 -4.15 9.07
N ARG A 232 4.24 -3.30 8.91
CA ARG A 232 5.45 -3.62 8.14
C ARG A 232 6.35 -4.62 8.88
N CYS A 233 6.45 -4.52 10.22
CA CYS A 233 7.17 -5.51 11.03
C CYS A 233 6.52 -6.89 10.93
N LEU A 234 5.20 -7.00 10.93
CA LEU A 234 4.49 -8.25 10.68
C LEU A 234 4.84 -8.83 9.31
N LEU A 235 4.78 -8.02 8.24
CA LEU A 235 5.11 -8.45 6.88
C LEU A 235 6.58 -8.92 6.79
N ALA A 236 7.51 -8.16 7.36
CA ALA A 236 8.94 -8.51 7.40
C ALA A 236 9.19 -9.82 8.14
N ALA A 237 8.57 -9.98 9.33
CA ALA A 237 8.71 -11.18 10.13
C ALA A 237 8.19 -12.44 9.40
N LEU A 238 7.12 -12.35 8.61
CA LEU A 238 6.65 -13.46 7.78
C LEU A 238 7.53 -13.73 6.54
N GLY A 239 8.60 -12.96 6.32
CA GLY A 239 9.42 -13.06 5.10
C GLY A 239 8.69 -12.61 3.84
N GLY A 240 7.54 -11.95 3.99
CA GLY A 240 6.71 -11.51 2.89
C GLY A 240 7.25 -10.24 2.23
N GLY A 241 7.08 -10.17 0.89
CA GLY A 241 7.29 -8.95 0.09
C GLY A 241 5.96 -8.35 -0.36
N CYS A 242 6.02 -7.29 -1.18
CA CYS A 242 4.83 -6.60 -1.71
C CYS A 242 3.88 -7.51 -2.52
N GLN A 243 4.32 -8.71 -2.90
CA GLN A 243 3.54 -9.69 -3.67
C GLN A 243 3.01 -10.86 -2.82
N ALA A 244 3.33 -10.92 -1.54
CA ALA A 244 2.81 -12.00 -0.68
C ALA A 244 1.31 -11.80 -0.40
N PRO A 245 0.51 -12.89 -0.25
CA PRO A 245 -0.90 -12.82 0.12
C PRO A 245 -1.07 -12.52 1.62
N VAL A 246 -0.30 -11.56 2.12
CA VAL A 246 -0.29 -11.07 3.51
C VAL A 246 -1.05 -9.75 3.58
N ALA A 247 -1.92 -9.65 4.56
CA ALA A 247 -2.66 -8.44 4.88
C ALA A 247 -2.37 -8.02 6.33
N ALA A 248 -2.39 -6.72 6.59
CA ALA A 248 -2.31 -6.18 7.93
C ALA A 248 -3.10 -4.88 8.04
N TRP A 249 -3.70 -4.69 9.19
CA TRP A 249 -4.44 -3.47 9.49
C TRP A 249 -4.38 -3.15 10.98
N VAL A 250 -4.16 -1.87 11.27
CA VAL A 250 -4.26 -1.33 12.63
C VAL A 250 -5.53 -0.52 12.74
N GLY A 251 -6.33 -0.84 13.74
CA GLY A 251 -7.56 -0.12 14.08
C GLY A 251 -7.72 0.11 15.58
N VAL A 252 -8.81 0.76 15.96
CA VAL A 252 -9.17 0.99 17.36
C VAL A 252 -9.74 -0.28 17.97
N ARG A 253 -9.49 -0.53 19.24
CA ARG A 253 -10.08 -1.64 20.01
C ARG A 253 -11.57 -1.42 20.26
N ASP A 254 -12.35 -2.49 20.24
CA ASP A 254 -13.82 -2.44 20.46
C ASP A 254 -14.25 -1.92 21.85
N ALA A 255 -13.34 -1.84 22.82
CA ALA A 255 -13.68 -1.53 24.22
C ALA A 255 -12.88 -0.39 24.84
N GLY A 256 -12.41 0.60 24.07
CA GLY A 256 -11.75 1.77 24.70
C GLY A 256 -10.53 2.32 23.98
N SER A 257 -9.69 3.03 24.70
CA SER A 257 -8.47 3.65 24.18
C SER A 257 -7.41 2.59 23.87
N GLY A 258 -6.95 2.52 22.63
CA GLY A 258 -5.82 1.68 22.22
C GLY A 258 -5.92 1.23 20.77
N MET A 259 -4.78 0.87 20.23
CA MET A 259 -4.67 0.33 18.89
C MET A 259 -4.45 -1.19 18.95
N ARG A 260 -5.03 -1.92 17.99
CA ARG A 260 -4.81 -3.34 17.77
C ARG A 260 -4.34 -3.57 16.35
N LEU A 261 -3.34 -4.43 16.21
CA LEU A 261 -2.89 -4.95 14.93
C LEU A 261 -3.63 -6.26 14.63
N TRP A 262 -4.23 -6.34 13.46
CA TRP A 262 -4.71 -7.57 12.85
C TRP A 262 -3.79 -7.96 11.71
N GLY A 263 -3.44 -9.24 11.64
CA GLY A 263 -2.67 -9.83 10.55
C GLY A 263 -3.44 -10.99 9.92
N ARG A 264 -3.28 -11.17 8.61
CA ARG A 264 -3.95 -12.22 7.86
C ARG A 264 -3.05 -12.79 6.77
N VAL A 265 -3.06 -14.12 6.66
CA VAL A 265 -2.47 -14.86 5.53
C VAL A 265 -3.57 -15.72 4.92
N THR A 266 -3.75 -15.61 3.61
CA THR A 266 -4.78 -16.39 2.90
C THR A 266 -4.08 -17.20 1.80
N ALA A 267 -4.41 -18.49 1.69
CA ALA A 267 -3.89 -19.33 0.62
C ALA A 267 -4.24 -18.72 -0.76
N PRO A 268 -3.37 -18.80 -1.77
CA PRO A 268 -3.62 -18.21 -3.09
C PRO A 268 -4.91 -18.68 -3.77
N ASP A 269 -5.35 -19.91 -3.47
CA ASP A 269 -6.61 -20.48 -3.95
C ASP A 269 -7.83 -20.11 -3.10
N GLY A 270 -7.63 -19.40 -1.97
CA GLY A 270 -8.69 -19.02 -1.04
C GLY A 270 -9.16 -20.13 -0.08
N SER A 271 -8.60 -21.33 -0.14
CA SER A 271 -9.06 -22.49 0.62
C SER A 271 -8.89 -22.33 2.13
N VAL A 272 -7.83 -21.64 2.57
CA VAL A 272 -7.49 -21.45 3.99
C VAL A 272 -7.17 -19.98 4.23
N GLN A 273 -7.72 -19.42 5.31
CA GLN A 273 -7.40 -18.08 5.78
C GLN A 273 -7.06 -18.12 7.26
N LEU A 274 -5.86 -17.66 7.60
CA LEU A 274 -5.35 -17.53 8.96
C LEU A 274 -5.42 -16.07 9.39
N THR A 275 -5.86 -15.82 10.62
CA THR A 275 -5.94 -14.47 11.18
C THR A 275 -5.46 -14.48 12.62
N ALA A 276 -4.65 -13.48 12.98
CA ALA A 276 -4.21 -13.26 14.36
C ALA A 276 -4.22 -11.77 14.68
N SER A 277 -4.23 -11.40 15.94
CA SER A 277 -4.18 -10.01 16.38
C SER A 277 -3.48 -9.86 17.71
N ALA A 278 -2.91 -8.67 17.95
CA ALA A 278 -2.34 -8.25 19.22
C ALA A 278 -2.56 -6.76 19.48
N ASP A 279 -2.62 -6.36 20.74
CA ASP A 279 -2.66 -4.94 21.11
C ASP A 279 -1.31 -4.30 20.90
N ILE A 280 -1.28 -3.01 20.54
CA ILE A 280 -0.06 -2.29 20.24
C ILE A 280 0.36 -1.42 21.43
N GLU A 281 1.26 -1.95 22.24
CA GLU A 281 2.07 -1.16 23.18
C GLU A 281 3.33 -0.67 22.49
N ASP A 282 4.13 -1.58 21.95
CA ASP A 282 5.24 -1.32 21.04
C ASP A 282 4.92 -1.88 19.65
N PRO A 283 5.05 -1.07 18.57
CA PRO A 283 4.65 -1.50 17.23
C PRO A 283 5.52 -2.63 16.65
N VAL A 284 6.81 -2.68 16.99
CA VAL A 284 7.71 -3.74 16.51
C VAL A 284 7.39 -5.05 17.18
N VAL A 285 7.23 -5.03 18.51
CA VAL A 285 6.86 -6.21 19.31
C VAL A 285 5.51 -6.76 18.88
N ALA A 286 4.51 -5.89 18.68
CA ALA A 286 3.19 -6.31 18.21
C ALA A 286 3.25 -6.96 16.82
N GLY A 287 4.02 -6.39 15.89
CA GLY A 287 4.21 -6.95 14.55
C GLY A 287 4.80 -8.35 14.57
N VAL A 288 5.87 -8.56 15.36
CA VAL A 288 6.52 -9.86 15.54
C VAL A 288 5.57 -10.86 16.21
N ALA A 289 4.89 -10.45 17.29
CA ALA A 289 3.96 -11.32 18.01
C ALA A 289 2.81 -11.84 17.12
N VAL A 290 2.22 -10.97 16.29
CA VAL A 290 1.18 -11.39 15.33
C VAL A 290 1.75 -12.34 14.27
N ALA A 291 2.98 -12.10 13.79
CA ALA A 291 3.64 -12.99 12.85
C ALA A 291 3.89 -14.38 13.47
N ASP A 292 4.32 -14.47 14.73
CA ASP A 292 4.56 -15.73 15.42
C ASP A 292 3.24 -16.50 15.64
N LEU A 293 2.16 -15.81 15.99
CA LEU A 293 0.83 -16.42 16.07
C LEU A 293 0.37 -17.01 14.73
N LEU A 294 0.62 -16.29 13.63
CA LEU A 294 0.29 -16.77 12.28
C LEU A 294 1.20 -17.96 11.87
N ARG A 295 2.49 -17.92 12.20
CA ARG A 295 3.41 -19.06 11.98
C ARG A 295 2.95 -20.32 12.71
N ALA A 296 2.56 -20.17 13.97
CA ALA A 296 2.04 -21.28 14.77
C ALA A 296 0.75 -21.91 14.17
N GLN A 297 0.01 -21.14 13.36
CA GLN A 297 -1.16 -21.61 12.61
C GLN A 297 -0.80 -22.23 11.24
N GLY A 298 0.48 -22.22 10.81
CA GLY A 298 0.92 -22.76 9.52
C GLY A 298 0.99 -21.72 8.40
N ALA A 299 1.21 -20.43 8.71
CA ALA A 299 1.25 -19.37 7.70
C ALA A 299 2.38 -19.54 6.68
N LEU A 300 3.55 -20.08 7.07
CA LEU A 300 4.68 -20.25 6.18
C LEU A 300 4.41 -21.29 5.08
N GLU A 301 3.70 -22.36 5.41
CA GLU A 301 3.26 -23.39 4.48
C GLU A 301 2.28 -22.85 3.43
N LEU A 302 1.43 -21.90 3.83
CA LEU A 302 0.52 -21.21 2.90
C LEU A 302 1.26 -20.24 1.98
N LEU A 303 2.30 -19.57 2.47
CA LEU A 303 3.10 -18.62 1.68
C LEU A 303 4.06 -19.31 0.70
N ALA A 304 4.38 -20.59 0.93
CA ALA A 304 5.26 -21.39 0.06
C ALA A 304 4.53 -22.04 -1.12
N ARG A 305 3.19 -22.00 -1.14
CA ARG A 305 2.33 -22.51 -2.23
C ARG A 305 2.21 -21.50 -3.35
#